data_f1225c7701991b03fcbec54a3462d302
#
_entry.id   f1225c7701991b03fcbec54a3462d302
#
_cell.length_a   1.000
_cell.length_b   1.000
_cell.length_c   1.000
_cell.angle_alpha   90.00
_cell.angle_beta   90.00
_cell.angle_gamma   90.00
#
_symmetry.space_group_name_H-M   'P 1'
#
loop_
_entity.id
_entity.type
_entity.pdbx_description
1 polymer ?
#
loop_
_entity_poly.entity_id
_entity_poly.type
_entity_poly.pdbx_seq_one_letter_code
_entity_poly.pdbx_strand_id
1 'polypeptide(L)'
;MTKAVWGSVLTTAAIVLLPSQVFAQASDTKSVSVSAIVNAKAKLTLGSLTATFGDADPDVTPLLTAPAITIGVRARTAAAGTVTLTVLAGGDLVNLATDTIAISALTWTASGTGFAAGTMDSTTAQSLGSWTGGGTQSGTQSYRLVNSWDYKTGTYGASITYTLTAP
;
A
#
# COMPACT_ATOMS: atom_id res chain seq x y z
N MET A 1 -113.32 -18.97 16.68
CA MET A 1 -112.08 -19.32 17.39
C MET A 1 -111.22 -20.13 16.40
N THR A 2 -110.29 -19.47 15.69
CA THR A 2 -109.52 -20.10 14.67
C THR A 2 -108.00 -19.93 15.04
N LYS A 3 -107.38 -21.05 15.29
CA LYS A 3 -105.95 -21.11 15.59
C LYS A 3 -105.08 -21.10 14.27
N ALA A 4 -104.26 -20.15 14.07
CA ALA A 4 -103.28 -20.15 12.99
C ALA A 4 -102.00 -20.93 13.40
N VAL A 5 -101.63 -21.89 12.58
CA VAL A 5 -100.38 -22.66 12.73
C VAL A 5 -99.38 -22.05 11.80
N TRP A 6 -98.22 -21.56 12.34
CA TRP A 6 -97.14 -21.07 11.60
C TRP A 6 -96.12 -22.22 11.38
N GLY A 7 -95.93 -22.59 10.13
CA GLY A 7 -94.90 -23.54 9.75
C GLY A 7 -93.57 -22.82 9.52
N SER A 8 -92.53 -23.25 10.24
CA SER A 8 -91.17 -22.79 10.05
C SER A 8 -90.52 -23.56 8.90
N VAL A 9 -90.13 -22.86 7.85
CA VAL A 9 -89.30 -23.38 6.79
C VAL A 9 -87.83 -23.25 7.17
N LEU A 10 -87.16 -24.35 7.48
CA LEU A 10 -85.69 -24.40 7.64
C LEU A 10 -85.04 -24.46 6.26
N THR A 11 -84.41 -23.39 5.86
CA THR A 11 -83.60 -23.36 4.66
C THR A 11 -82.19 -23.83 5.01
N THR A 12 -81.79 -25.01 4.64
CA THR A 12 -80.43 -25.56 4.82
C THR A 12 -79.58 -25.04 3.71
N ALA A 13 -78.62 -24.08 4.06
CA ALA A 13 -77.59 -23.60 3.16
C ALA A 13 -76.48 -24.65 3.09
N ALA A 14 -76.32 -25.32 1.96
CA ALA A 14 -75.21 -26.20 1.69
C ALA A 14 -73.95 -25.34 1.34
N ILE A 15 -72.97 -25.30 2.25
CA ILE A 15 -71.67 -24.70 1.99
C ILE A 15 -70.85 -25.68 1.14
N VAL A 16 -70.70 -25.38 -0.14
CA VAL A 16 -69.78 -26.13 -1.04
C VAL A 16 -68.37 -25.64 -0.78
N LEU A 17 -67.59 -26.41 -0.01
CA LEU A 17 -66.17 -26.23 0.15
C LEU A 17 -65.48 -26.69 -1.17
N LEU A 18 -65.11 -25.71 -2.01
CA LEU A 18 -64.24 -25.95 -3.15
C LEU A 18 -62.82 -26.27 -2.64
N PRO A 19 -62.20 -27.39 -3.01
CA PRO A 19 -60.82 -27.63 -2.64
C PRO A 19 -59.92 -26.57 -3.32
N SER A 20 -59.23 -25.77 -2.51
CA SER A 20 -58.19 -24.87 -3.00
C SER A 20 -57.07 -25.71 -3.63
N GLN A 21 -56.98 -25.68 -4.94
CA GLN A 21 -55.86 -26.30 -5.67
C GLN A 21 -54.59 -25.50 -5.29
N VAL A 22 -53.83 -26.01 -4.34
CA VAL A 22 -52.49 -25.52 -4.08
C VAL A 22 -51.58 -26.00 -5.21
N PHE A 23 -51.32 -25.13 -6.18
CA PHE A 23 -50.34 -25.42 -7.21
C PHE A 23 -48.95 -25.43 -6.53
N ALA A 24 -48.37 -26.61 -6.37
CA ALA A 24 -47.00 -26.75 -5.91
C ALA A 24 -46.07 -26.13 -6.97
N GLN A 25 -45.41 -25.01 -6.61
CA GLN A 25 -44.41 -24.43 -7.47
C GLN A 25 -43.16 -25.31 -7.46
N ALA A 26 -42.85 -25.93 -8.60
CA ALA A 26 -41.58 -26.65 -8.76
C ALA A 26 -40.46 -25.65 -8.95
N SER A 27 -39.39 -25.75 -8.16
CA SER A 27 -38.16 -24.97 -8.33
C SER A 27 -36.99 -25.93 -8.44
N ASP A 28 -36.10 -25.68 -9.40
CA ASP A 28 -34.81 -26.37 -9.53
C ASP A 28 -33.70 -25.36 -9.26
N THR A 29 -32.81 -25.66 -8.29
CA THR A 29 -31.69 -24.81 -7.91
C THR A 29 -30.39 -25.57 -8.12
N LYS A 30 -29.43 -24.95 -8.82
CA LYS A 30 -28.09 -25.49 -9.03
C LYS A 30 -27.07 -24.48 -8.52
N SER A 31 -26.05 -24.97 -7.82
CA SER A 31 -24.96 -24.19 -7.30
C SER A 31 -23.71 -24.40 -8.15
N VAL A 32 -23.04 -23.31 -8.47
CA VAL A 32 -21.71 -23.32 -9.09
C VAL A 32 -20.71 -22.83 -8.05
N SER A 33 -19.63 -23.60 -7.79
CA SER A 33 -18.53 -23.17 -6.93
C SER A 33 -17.56 -22.34 -7.76
N VAL A 34 -17.29 -21.10 -7.30
CA VAL A 34 -16.31 -20.19 -7.90
C VAL A 34 -15.17 -19.99 -6.90
N SER A 35 -13.93 -20.24 -7.33
CA SER A 35 -12.73 -20.00 -6.53
C SER A 35 -11.76 -19.07 -7.26
N ALA A 36 -11.03 -18.24 -6.50
CA ALA A 36 -9.98 -17.37 -7.02
C ALA A 36 -8.76 -17.41 -6.08
N ILE A 37 -7.56 -17.46 -6.66
CA ILE A 37 -6.30 -17.39 -5.92
C ILE A 37 -5.75 -15.97 -6.06
N VAL A 38 -5.47 -15.33 -4.92
CA VAL A 38 -4.93 -13.98 -4.84
C VAL A 38 -3.61 -14.01 -4.07
N ASN A 39 -2.50 -13.91 -4.80
CA ASN A 39 -1.15 -13.94 -4.22
C ASN A 39 -0.66 -12.54 -3.85
N ALA A 40 0.33 -12.47 -2.93
CA ALA A 40 1.05 -11.25 -2.60
C ALA A 40 1.71 -10.64 -3.86
N LYS A 41 1.74 -9.31 -3.95
CA LYS A 41 2.42 -8.57 -5.02
C LYS A 41 2.93 -7.24 -4.48
N ALA A 42 4.10 -6.81 -4.99
CA ALA A 42 4.70 -5.53 -4.70
C ALA A 42 5.09 -4.81 -6.00
N LYS A 43 4.88 -3.50 -6.04
CA LYS A 43 5.32 -2.61 -7.12
C LYS A 43 5.85 -1.31 -6.53
N LEU A 44 7.12 -1.02 -6.79
CA LEU A 44 7.78 0.23 -6.44
C LEU A 44 7.90 1.10 -7.69
N THR A 45 7.67 2.40 -7.54
CA THR A 45 7.89 3.41 -8.59
C THR A 45 8.69 4.55 -7.97
N LEU A 46 9.76 4.97 -8.63
CA LEU A 46 10.58 6.12 -8.27
C LEU A 46 10.43 7.18 -9.36
N GLY A 47 10.21 8.44 -8.99
CA GLY A 47 10.05 9.55 -9.93
C GLY A 47 11.38 10.00 -10.54
N SER A 48 12.51 9.67 -9.91
CA SER A 48 13.85 9.82 -10.45
C SER A 48 14.71 8.63 -10.03
N LEU A 49 15.67 8.26 -10.88
CA LEU A 49 16.69 7.24 -10.59
C LEU A 49 18.05 7.88 -10.29
N THR A 50 18.12 9.21 -10.24
CA THR A 50 19.31 9.97 -9.91
C THR A 50 19.01 11.00 -8.84
N ALA A 51 19.96 11.19 -7.92
CA ALA A 51 19.99 12.28 -6.96
C ALA A 51 21.33 12.97 -7.12
N THR A 52 21.33 14.27 -7.46
CA THR A 52 22.53 15.07 -7.66
C THR A 52 22.58 16.19 -6.66
N PHE A 53 23.76 16.45 -6.13
CA PHE A 53 24.06 17.58 -5.27
C PHE A 53 24.83 18.63 -6.06
N GLY A 54 24.46 19.88 -5.93
CA GLY A 54 25.27 21.00 -6.41
C GLY A 54 26.45 21.23 -5.49
N ASP A 55 27.53 21.79 -6.04
CA ASP A 55 28.63 22.29 -5.22
C ASP A 55 28.27 23.60 -4.52
N ALA A 56 28.75 23.79 -3.29
CA ALA A 56 28.57 25.02 -2.52
C ALA A 56 29.68 25.18 -1.49
N ASP A 57 29.86 26.40 -1.01
CA ASP A 57 30.78 26.74 0.08
C ASP A 57 30.31 26.06 1.38
N PRO A 58 31.15 25.20 2.02
CA PRO A 58 30.76 24.49 3.25
C PRO A 58 30.43 25.44 4.44
N ASP A 59 31.02 26.61 4.53
CA ASP A 59 30.72 27.57 5.61
C ASP A 59 29.32 28.19 5.43
N VAL A 60 28.86 28.30 4.19
CA VAL A 60 27.54 28.85 3.85
C VAL A 60 26.47 27.77 3.78
N THR A 61 26.84 26.61 3.24
CA THR A 61 25.92 25.48 3.01
C THR A 61 26.53 24.18 3.55
N PRO A 62 26.52 24.00 4.88
CA PRO A 62 27.12 22.80 5.51
C PRO A 62 26.35 21.50 5.20
N LEU A 63 25.17 21.60 4.61
CA LEU A 63 24.36 20.46 4.25
C LEU A 63 23.76 20.66 2.86
N LEU A 64 24.25 19.93 1.87
CA LEU A 64 23.74 19.92 0.51
C LEU A 64 22.42 19.13 0.46
N THR A 65 21.46 19.59 -0.32
CA THR A 65 20.17 18.90 -0.49
C THR A 65 19.93 18.61 -1.95
N ALA A 66 19.63 17.35 -2.27
CA ALA A 66 19.23 16.94 -3.61
C ALA A 66 17.71 17.17 -3.82
N PRO A 67 17.25 17.36 -5.07
CA PRO A 67 15.84 17.38 -5.39
C PRO A 67 15.09 16.16 -4.84
N ALA A 68 13.85 16.37 -4.42
CA ALA A 68 13.04 15.31 -3.86
C ALA A 68 12.68 14.25 -4.91
N ILE A 69 12.83 12.99 -4.55
CA ILE A 69 12.40 11.82 -5.34
C ILE A 69 11.00 11.43 -4.88
N THR A 70 10.04 11.41 -5.80
CA THR A 70 8.71 10.87 -5.51
C THR A 70 8.74 9.34 -5.47
N ILE A 71 8.05 8.76 -4.49
CA ILE A 71 8.02 7.31 -4.28
C ILE A 71 6.57 6.86 -4.30
N GLY A 72 6.26 5.90 -5.16
CA GLY A 72 4.97 5.21 -5.22
C GLY A 72 5.13 3.75 -4.85
N VAL A 73 4.34 3.30 -3.88
CA VAL A 73 4.28 1.90 -3.43
C VAL A 73 2.88 1.37 -3.69
N ARG A 74 2.80 0.20 -4.34
CA ARG A 74 1.57 -0.58 -4.40
C ARG A 74 1.86 -2.00 -3.94
N ALA A 75 1.13 -2.45 -2.94
CA ALA A 75 1.32 -3.78 -2.40
C ALA A 75 -0.03 -4.48 -2.18
N ARG A 76 -0.01 -5.79 -2.35
CA ARG A 76 -1.08 -6.68 -1.98
C ARG A 76 -0.51 -7.77 -1.09
N THR A 77 -1.01 -7.86 0.13
CA THR A 77 -0.61 -8.81 1.16
C THR A 77 -1.83 -9.18 2.00
N ALA A 78 -1.68 -10.08 2.96
CA ALA A 78 -2.72 -10.36 3.96
C ALA A 78 -3.05 -9.10 4.78
N ALA A 79 -4.24 -9.05 5.38
CA ALA A 79 -4.71 -7.87 6.13
C ALA A 79 -3.76 -7.43 7.26
N ALA A 80 -3.10 -8.38 7.93
CA ALA A 80 -2.11 -8.14 8.99
C ALA A 80 -0.66 -8.19 8.50
N GLY A 81 -0.42 -8.40 7.20
CA GLY A 81 0.92 -8.44 6.63
C GLY A 81 1.58 -7.06 6.67
N THR A 82 2.87 -7.01 6.99
CA THR A 82 3.62 -5.75 7.02
C THR A 82 4.39 -5.57 5.71
N VAL A 83 4.05 -4.51 4.98
CA VAL A 83 4.78 -4.08 3.79
C VAL A 83 5.92 -3.17 4.24
N THR A 84 7.14 -3.46 3.80
CA THR A 84 8.33 -2.68 4.15
C THR A 84 9.05 -2.18 2.92
N LEU A 85 9.54 -0.95 2.98
CA LEU A 85 10.43 -0.36 1.99
C LEU A 85 11.74 -0.02 2.67
N THR A 86 12.84 -0.55 2.17
CA THR A 86 14.17 -0.31 2.70
C THR A 86 15.11 0.25 1.64
N VAL A 87 16.18 0.89 2.09
CA VAL A 87 17.28 1.41 1.25
C VAL A 87 18.61 0.89 1.77
N LEU A 88 19.51 0.56 0.87
CA LEU A 88 20.87 0.12 1.15
C LEU A 88 21.83 0.72 0.12
N ALA A 89 22.93 1.30 0.58
CA ALA A 89 23.99 1.76 -0.32
C ALA A 89 24.92 0.60 -0.71
N GLY A 90 25.45 0.65 -1.92
CA GLY A 90 26.44 -0.33 -2.39
C GLY A 90 27.86 -0.10 -1.84
N GLY A 91 28.10 0.98 -1.12
CA GLY A 91 29.38 1.39 -0.55
C GLY A 91 29.42 2.88 -0.28
N ASP A 92 30.58 3.40 0.06
CA ASP A 92 30.84 4.85 0.20
C ASP A 92 30.71 5.56 -1.15
N LEU A 93 30.55 6.89 -1.09
CA LEU A 93 30.66 7.70 -2.30
C LEU A 93 32.14 7.77 -2.71
N VAL A 94 32.43 7.40 -3.95
CA VAL A 94 33.81 7.32 -4.46
C VAL A 94 33.93 8.16 -5.72
N ASN A 95 35.08 8.87 -5.87
CA ASN A 95 35.45 9.60 -7.07
C ASN A 95 36.40 8.77 -7.97
N LEU A 96 36.72 9.27 -9.15
CA LEU A 96 37.65 8.60 -10.08
C LEU A 96 39.09 8.47 -9.54
N ALA A 97 39.49 9.32 -8.59
CA ALA A 97 40.80 9.26 -7.93
C ALA A 97 40.80 8.32 -6.72
N THR A 98 39.71 7.59 -6.47
CA THR A 98 39.50 6.68 -5.33
C THR A 98 39.39 7.35 -3.96
N ASP A 99 39.26 8.70 -3.91
CA ASP A 99 38.90 9.38 -2.67
C ASP A 99 37.46 9.03 -2.29
N THR A 100 37.19 8.96 -0.99
CA THR A 100 35.90 8.53 -0.46
C THR A 100 35.25 9.60 0.42
N ILE A 101 33.92 9.63 0.37
CA ILE A 101 33.08 10.26 1.40
C ILE A 101 32.27 9.14 2.03
N ALA A 102 32.37 9.00 3.36
CA ALA A 102 31.66 7.97 4.09
C ALA A 102 30.15 8.02 3.81
N ILE A 103 29.56 6.89 3.51
CA ILE A 103 28.12 6.82 3.16
C ILE A 103 27.21 7.31 4.30
N SER A 104 27.67 7.25 5.55
CA SER A 104 26.98 7.80 6.72
C SER A 104 26.86 9.33 6.73
N ALA A 105 27.64 10.04 5.88
CA ALA A 105 27.46 11.47 5.63
C ALA A 105 26.20 11.77 4.79
N LEU A 106 25.62 10.73 4.16
CA LEU A 106 24.40 10.82 3.37
C LEU A 106 23.20 10.46 4.26
N THR A 107 22.33 11.43 4.48
CA THR A 107 21.06 11.27 5.19
C THR A 107 19.90 11.52 4.25
N TRP A 108 18.68 11.27 4.71
CA TRP A 108 17.48 11.69 3.97
C TRP A 108 16.37 12.16 4.92
N THR A 109 15.57 13.06 4.39
CA THR A 109 14.23 13.35 4.93
C THR A 109 13.19 12.66 4.06
N ALA A 110 12.05 12.31 4.65
CA ALA A 110 10.94 11.74 3.92
C ALA A 110 9.63 12.43 4.30
N SER A 111 8.66 12.37 3.41
CA SER A 111 7.28 12.81 3.66
C SER A 111 6.31 11.75 3.14
N GLY A 112 5.07 11.76 3.67
CA GLY A 112 4.04 10.78 3.39
C GLY A 112 3.83 9.82 4.57
N THR A 113 2.61 9.30 4.70
CA THR A 113 2.24 8.41 5.79
C THR A 113 3.04 7.11 5.74
N GLY A 114 3.69 6.76 6.86
CA GLY A 114 4.49 5.56 7.00
C GLY A 114 5.91 5.65 6.43
N PHE A 115 6.30 6.78 5.82
CA PHE A 115 7.69 7.06 5.43
C PHE A 115 8.47 7.67 6.59
N ALA A 116 9.77 7.38 6.67
CA ALA A 116 10.66 7.83 7.73
C ALA A 116 11.98 8.38 7.18
N ALA A 117 12.51 9.39 7.85
CA ALA A 117 13.87 9.89 7.62
C ALA A 117 14.91 8.90 8.17
N GLY A 118 16.15 9.01 7.68
CA GLY A 118 17.23 8.13 8.15
C GLY A 118 18.61 8.55 7.68
N THR A 119 19.57 7.71 8.03
CA THR A 119 20.98 7.81 7.61
C THR A 119 21.33 6.62 6.75
N MET A 120 22.08 6.85 5.69
CA MET A 120 22.47 5.78 4.77
C MET A 120 23.51 4.86 5.40
N ASP A 121 23.42 3.58 5.06
CA ASP A 121 24.32 2.54 5.50
C ASP A 121 24.62 1.62 4.32
N SER A 122 25.80 1.02 4.28
CA SER A 122 26.22 0.09 3.23
C SER A 122 26.24 -1.37 3.66
N THR A 123 25.97 -1.65 4.92
CA THR A 123 25.99 -3.00 5.50
C THR A 123 24.61 -3.46 5.95
N THR A 124 23.80 -2.52 6.43
CA THR A 124 22.47 -2.79 6.98
C THR A 124 21.41 -1.98 6.24
N ALA A 125 20.42 -2.67 5.68
CA ALA A 125 19.30 -2.01 5.02
C ALA A 125 18.51 -1.13 6.00
N GLN A 126 18.36 0.14 5.67
CA GLN A 126 17.68 1.14 6.50
C GLN A 126 16.21 1.24 6.10
N SER A 127 15.33 1.37 7.08
CA SER A 127 13.88 1.50 6.83
C SER A 127 13.55 2.89 6.28
N LEU A 128 12.95 2.92 5.10
CA LEU A 128 12.40 4.14 4.50
C LEU A 128 10.88 4.21 4.68
N GLY A 129 10.20 3.08 4.82
CA GLY A 129 8.77 3.06 5.06
C GLY A 129 8.23 1.71 5.50
N SER A 130 7.09 1.74 6.24
CA SER A 130 6.42 0.55 6.73
C SER A 130 4.91 0.77 6.84
N TRP A 131 4.12 -0.24 6.41
CA TRP A 131 2.65 -0.18 6.38
C TRP A 131 2.05 -1.54 6.72
N THR A 132 0.94 -1.53 7.44
CA THR A 132 0.15 -2.75 7.71
C THR A 132 -0.92 -2.93 6.63
N GLY A 133 -1.03 -4.14 6.10
CA GLY A 133 -1.96 -4.47 5.03
C GLY A 133 -1.50 -4.01 3.65
N GLY A 134 -2.25 -4.41 2.62
CA GLY A 134 -2.03 -3.97 1.25
C GLY A 134 -2.58 -2.58 0.98
N GLY A 135 -2.21 -2.01 -0.17
CA GLY A 135 -2.74 -0.72 -0.61
C GLY A 135 -1.78 0.05 -1.48
N THR A 136 -2.09 1.34 -1.66
CA THR A 136 -1.24 2.30 -2.37
C THR A 136 -0.76 3.35 -1.38
N GLN A 137 0.55 3.58 -1.36
CA GLN A 137 1.21 4.62 -0.58
C GLN A 137 2.03 5.51 -1.49
N SER A 138 2.12 6.77 -1.15
CA SER A 138 2.95 7.73 -1.87
C SER A 138 3.65 8.66 -0.91
N GLY A 139 4.87 9.07 -1.27
CA GLY A 139 5.66 9.97 -0.47
C GLY A 139 6.81 10.56 -1.28
N THR A 140 7.66 11.29 -0.60
CA THR A 140 8.89 11.83 -1.18
C THR A 140 10.07 11.54 -0.27
N GLN A 141 11.25 11.45 -0.87
CA GLN A 141 12.52 11.35 -0.17
C GLN A 141 13.47 12.40 -0.74
N SER A 142 14.12 13.18 0.14
CA SER A 142 15.17 14.13 -0.26
C SER A 142 16.47 13.77 0.43
N TYR A 143 17.47 13.45 -0.35
CA TYR A 143 18.81 13.18 0.15
C TYR A 143 19.50 14.47 0.59
N ARG A 144 20.31 14.35 1.65
CA ARG A 144 21.14 15.40 2.22
C ARG A 144 22.54 14.86 2.43
N LEU A 145 23.53 15.57 1.96
CA LEU A 145 24.93 15.23 2.11
C LEU A 145 25.62 16.30 2.98
N VAL A 146 26.33 15.86 4.02
CA VAL A 146 27.21 16.75 4.77
C VAL A 146 28.24 17.34 3.81
N ASN A 147 28.44 18.66 3.84
CA ASN A 147 29.44 19.38 3.06
C ASN A 147 30.63 19.72 3.95
N SER A 148 31.85 19.45 3.50
CA SER A 148 33.04 19.64 4.30
C SER A 148 34.24 20.07 3.46
N TRP A 149 35.06 20.94 4.02
CA TRP A 149 36.38 21.32 3.46
C TRP A 149 37.37 20.12 3.40
N ASP A 150 37.11 19.04 4.12
CA ASP A 150 37.97 17.85 4.11
C ASP A 150 37.84 17.03 2.84
N TYR A 151 36.75 17.22 2.09
CA TYR A 151 36.53 16.47 0.85
C TYR A 151 37.46 16.93 -0.26
N LYS A 152 38.00 15.94 -0.97
CA LYS A 152 38.83 16.20 -2.15
C LYS A 152 37.98 16.62 -3.32
N THR A 153 38.55 17.39 -4.24
CA THR A 153 37.83 17.75 -5.48
C THR A 153 37.52 16.52 -6.33
N GLY A 154 36.33 16.46 -6.90
CA GLY A 154 35.93 15.35 -7.80
C GLY A 154 34.43 15.16 -7.84
N THR A 155 34.01 14.29 -8.74
CA THR A 155 32.62 13.84 -8.81
C THR A 155 32.49 12.49 -8.07
N TYR A 156 31.76 12.50 -6.97
CA TYR A 156 31.54 11.33 -6.13
C TYR A 156 30.23 10.65 -6.49
N GLY A 157 30.20 9.31 -6.43
CA GLY A 157 29.01 8.53 -6.70
C GLY A 157 28.92 7.26 -5.86
N ALA A 158 27.71 6.87 -5.54
CA ALA A 158 27.36 5.57 -4.95
C ALA A 158 26.04 5.08 -5.57
N SER A 159 25.85 3.78 -5.58
CA SER A 159 24.54 3.18 -5.91
C SER A 159 23.72 2.97 -4.66
N ILE A 160 22.40 3.19 -4.75
CA ILE A 160 21.46 2.94 -3.66
C ILE A 160 20.38 2.01 -4.16
N THR A 161 20.18 0.91 -3.46
CA THR A 161 19.17 -0.10 -3.77
C THR A 161 17.94 0.10 -2.89
N TYR A 162 16.79 0.19 -3.50
CA TYR A 162 15.49 0.21 -2.83
C TYR A 162 14.86 -1.17 -2.90
N THR A 163 14.42 -1.70 -1.77
CA THR A 163 13.75 -3.01 -1.71
C THR A 163 12.37 -2.87 -1.08
N LEU A 164 11.34 -3.23 -1.84
CA LEU A 164 9.95 -3.29 -1.36
C LEU A 164 9.58 -4.76 -1.13
N THR A 165 9.18 -5.09 0.10
CA THR A 165 8.75 -6.42 0.50
C THR A 165 7.28 -6.41 0.91
N ALA A 166 6.49 -7.35 0.38
CA ALA A 166 5.09 -7.60 0.74
C ALA A 166 4.93 -9.12 0.94
N PRO A 167 4.77 -9.60 2.20
CA PRO A 167 4.62 -11.03 2.53
C PRO A 167 3.25 -11.59 2.14
#